data_0d367ff2d00d3e2ec37f55e831088ea7
#
_entry.id   0d367ff2d00d3e2ec37f55e831088ea7
#
_cell.length_a   1.000
_cell.length_b   1.000
_cell.length_c   1.000
_cell.angle_alpha   90.00
_cell.angle_beta   90.00
_cell.angle_gamma   90.00
#
_symmetry.space_group_name_H-M   'P 1'
#
loop_
_entity.id
_entity.type
_entity.pdbx_description
1 polymer ?
#
loop_
_entity_poly.entity_id
_entity_poly.type
_entity_poly.pdbx_seq_one_letter_code
_entity_poly.pdbx_strand_id
1 'polypeptide(L)'
;MYLNEMYFGNQVYGIASAATYYFGRPLQKLTIAEMAFIAAIPNNPSLYNPLQNFENTKERQERLIDTLAKNAIISIAEAENLKAQEIKLNVKQKLQQYPAYSTYVLQELRSLIAYHEGFEARLADANTVEERNLTTLQLDATIDELLSKGIVIHTALHPEKQAADEEAMNRILSPYKIEAS
;
A
#
# COMPACT_ATOMS: atom_id res chain seq x y z
N MET A 1 -11.15 13.11 5.74
CA MET A 1 -12.28 12.24 5.37
C MET A 1 -11.91 10.82 5.72
N TYR A 2 -12.67 10.15 6.56
CA TYR A 2 -12.37 8.85 7.16
C TYR A 2 -11.88 7.76 6.17
N LEU A 3 -12.55 7.60 5.02
CA LEU A 3 -12.19 6.58 4.02
C LEU A 3 -10.82 6.79 3.33
N ASN A 4 -10.28 7.99 3.36
CA ASN A 4 -8.97 8.27 2.74
C ASN A 4 -7.79 7.95 3.67
N GLU A 5 -8.06 7.76 4.97
CA GLU A 5 -7.05 7.48 5.98
C GLU A 5 -7.11 6.02 6.48
N MET A 6 -8.14 5.28 6.05
CA MET A 6 -8.29 3.87 6.45
C MET A 6 -7.19 3.00 5.88
N TYR A 7 -6.69 2.09 6.70
CA TYR A 7 -5.72 1.08 6.30
C TYR A 7 -6.38 -0.13 5.66
N PHE A 8 -5.96 -0.49 4.45
CA PHE A 8 -6.49 -1.59 3.65
C PHE A 8 -5.53 -2.79 3.53
N GLY A 9 -4.56 -2.91 4.43
CA GLY A 9 -3.53 -3.94 4.36
C GLY A 9 -2.42 -3.60 3.34
N ASN A 10 -1.30 -4.34 3.37
CA ASN A 10 -0.19 -4.24 2.41
C ASN A 10 0.33 -2.79 2.23
N GLN A 11 0.41 -2.01 3.31
CA GLN A 11 0.82 -0.60 3.32
C GLN A 11 -0.04 0.30 2.41
N VAL A 12 -1.29 -0.06 2.22
CA VAL A 12 -2.25 0.71 1.41
C VAL A 12 -3.18 1.49 2.31
N TYR A 13 -3.16 2.81 2.20
CA TYR A 13 -4.04 3.73 2.90
C TYR A 13 -4.97 4.44 1.91
N GLY A 14 -6.23 4.55 2.28
CA GLY A 14 -7.27 5.19 1.48
C GLY A 14 -7.90 4.28 0.43
N ILE A 15 -9.22 4.43 0.29
CA ILE A 15 -10.04 3.58 -0.58
C ILE A 15 -9.67 3.71 -2.08
N ALA A 16 -9.28 4.89 -2.53
CA ALA A 16 -8.86 5.11 -3.91
C ALA A 16 -7.54 4.40 -4.22
N SER A 17 -6.59 4.42 -3.27
CA SER A 17 -5.33 3.67 -3.35
C SER A 17 -5.59 2.17 -3.34
N ALA A 18 -6.50 1.69 -2.49
CA ALA A 18 -6.89 0.28 -2.42
C ALA A 18 -7.50 -0.21 -3.74
N ALA A 19 -8.38 0.59 -4.37
CA ALA A 19 -8.94 0.26 -5.68
C ALA A 19 -7.84 0.09 -6.75
N THR A 20 -6.88 1.02 -6.78
CA THR A 20 -5.76 0.96 -7.73
C THR A 20 -4.82 -0.19 -7.41
N TYR A 21 -4.53 -0.45 -6.13
CA TYR A 21 -3.63 -1.51 -5.69
C TYR A 21 -4.19 -2.90 -5.99
N TYR A 22 -5.42 -3.19 -5.54
CA TYR A 22 -6.00 -4.54 -5.65
C TYR A 22 -6.59 -4.84 -7.03
N PHE A 23 -7.08 -3.83 -7.75
CA PHE A 23 -7.79 -4.01 -9.03
C PHE A 23 -7.12 -3.34 -10.23
N GLY A 24 -6.04 -2.56 -10.03
CA GLY A 24 -5.35 -1.85 -11.12
C GLY A 24 -6.20 -0.76 -11.79
N ARG A 25 -7.33 -0.37 -11.19
CA ARG A 25 -8.32 0.57 -11.75
C ARG A 25 -8.75 1.60 -10.71
N PRO A 26 -9.12 2.83 -11.12
CA PRO A 26 -9.66 3.82 -10.20
C PRO A 26 -11.01 3.36 -9.62
N LEU A 27 -11.32 3.80 -8.40
CA LEU A 27 -12.51 3.42 -7.63
C LEU A 27 -13.81 3.53 -8.44
N GLN A 28 -13.95 4.58 -9.25
CA GLN A 28 -15.16 4.85 -10.08
C GLN A 28 -15.40 3.81 -11.19
N LYS A 29 -14.39 2.99 -11.50
CA LYS A 29 -14.47 1.91 -12.49
C LYS A 29 -14.66 0.53 -11.88
N LEU A 30 -14.75 0.43 -10.56
CA LEU A 30 -15.04 -0.82 -9.87
C LEU A 30 -16.53 -1.14 -9.91
N THR A 31 -16.85 -2.43 -9.94
CA THR A 31 -18.23 -2.90 -9.72
C THR A 31 -18.63 -2.76 -8.25
N ILE A 32 -19.92 -2.80 -7.96
CA ILE A 32 -20.42 -2.78 -6.58
C ILE A 32 -19.86 -3.97 -5.79
N ALA A 33 -19.74 -5.14 -6.41
CA ALA A 33 -19.16 -6.33 -5.79
C ALA A 33 -17.69 -6.11 -5.43
N GLU A 34 -16.89 -5.51 -6.29
CA GLU A 34 -15.48 -5.17 -6.02
C GLU A 34 -15.34 -4.09 -4.94
N MET A 35 -16.23 -3.08 -4.94
CA MET A 35 -16.27 -2.07 -3.88
C MET A 35 -16.61 -2.69 -2.52
N ALA A 36 -17.59 -3.59 -2.46
CA ALA A 36 -17.93 -4.33 -1.24
C ALA A 36 -16.77 -5.23 -0.78
N PHE A 37 -16.00 -5.81 -1.71
CA PHE A 37 -14.83 -6.60 -1.41
C PHE A 37 -13.73 -5.77 -0.74
N ILE A 38 -13.40 -4.59 -1.29
CA ILE A 38 -12.46 -3.66 -0.66
C ILE A 38 -12.97 -3.21 0.71
N ALA A 39 -14.27 -2.90 0.84
CA ALA A 39 -14.87 -2.46 2.10
C ALA A 39 -14.82 -3.53 3.22
N ALA A 40 -14.59 -4.79 2.87
CA ALA A 40 -14.39 -5.86 3.85
C ALA A 40 -13.05 -5.77 4.60
N ILE A 41 -12.00 -5.22 3.99
CA ILE A 41 -10.62 -5.29 4.47
C ILE A 41 -10.38 -4.51 5.77
N PRO A 42 -10.82 -3.24 5.92
CA PRO A 42 -10.42 -2.41 7.07
C PRO A 42 -10.91 -2.88 8.43
N ASN A 43 -11.89 -3.75 8.47
CA ASN A 43 -12.41 -4.29 9.73
C ASN A 43 -11.35 -5.09 10.51
N ASN A 44 -10.56 -5.90 9.79
CA ASN A 44 -9.37 -6.59 10.30
C ASN A 44 -8.42 -6.85 9.13
N PRO A 45 -7.51 -5.92 8.81
CA PRO A 45 -6.65 -6.02 7.63
C PRO A 45 -5.74 -7.25 7.57
N SER A 46 -5.41 -7.83 8.72
CA SER A 46 -4.63 -9.08 8.77
C SER A 46 -5.48 -10.31 8.43
N LEU A 47 -6.72 -10.37 8.93
CA LEU A 47 -7.64 -11.49 8.70
C LEU A 47 -8.26 -11.43 7.30
N TYR A 48 -8.54 -10.22 6.81
CA TYR A 48 -9.18 -9.95 5.52
C TYR A 48 -8.19 -9.40 4.50
N ASN A 49 -6.90 -9.82 4.56
CA ASN A 49 -5.93 -9.50 3.53
C ASN A 49 -6.19 -10.34 2.27
N PRO A 50 -6.62 -9.74 1.15
CA PRO A 50 -7.01 -10.52 -0.03
C PRO A 50 -5.88 -11.34 -0.66
N LEU A 51 -4.62 -10.96 -0.41
CA LEU A 51 -3.45 -11.66 -0.95
C LEU A 51 -3.08 -12.92 -0.15
N GLN A 52 -3.50 -12.98 1.11
CA GLN A 52 -3.19 -14.09 2.02
C GLN A 52 -4.44 -14.92 2.34
N ASN A 53 -5.59 -14.28 2.48
CA ASN A 53 -6.83 -14.84 2.97
C ASN A 53 -8.02 -14.44 2.09
N PHE A 54 -7.95 -14.72 0.79
CA PHE A 54 -8.96 -14.32 -0.20
C PHE A 54 -10.37 -14.77 0.21
N GLU A 55 -10.52 -16.04 0.62
CA GLU A 55 -11.81 -16.61 1.00
C GLU A 55 -12.43 -15.89 2.19
N ASN A 56 -11.65 -15.56 3.22
CA ASN A 56 -12.13 -14.80 4.37
C ASN A 56 -12.66 -13.43 3.96
N THR A 57 -11.96 -12.78 3.01
CA THR A 57 -12.37 -11.48 2.47
C THR A 57 -13.65 -11.62 1.66
N LYS A 58 -13.76 -12.69 0.86
CA LYS A 58 -14.96 -13.01 0.05
C LYS A 58 -16.16 -13.27 0.93
N GLU A 59 -16.04 -14.11 1.95
CA GLU A 59 -17.14 -14.35 2.91
C GLU A 59 -17.59 -13.05 3.62
N ARG A 60 -16.65 -12.18 3.96
CA ARG A 60 -17.02 -10.90 4.56
C ARG A 60 -17.70 -9.98 3.58
N GLN A 61 -17.25 -9.92 2.31
CA GLN A 61 -17.95 -9.22 1.25
C GLN A 61 -19.40 -9.66 1.14
N GLU A 62 -19.65 -10.97 1.14
CA GLU A 62 -21.00 -11.53 1.05
C GLU A 62 -21.88 -11.10 2.24
N ARG A 63 -21.33 -11.15 3.47
CA ARG A 63 -22.01 -10.62 4.66
C ARG A 63 -22.34 -9.13 4.57
N LEU A 64 -21.46 -8.32 3.96
CA LEU A 64 -21.72 -6.91 3.71
C LEU A 64 -22.86 -6.72 2.70
N ILE A 65 -22.86 -7.48 1.60
CA ILE A 65 -23.91 -7.47 0.57
C ILE A 65 -25.26 -7.90 1.20
N ASP A 66 -25.28 -8.96 1.99
CA ASP A 66 -26.49 -9.38 2.72
C ASP A 66 -27.00 -8.29 3.67
N THR A 67 -26.09 -7.54 4.30
CA THR A 67 -26.46 -6.41 5.16
C THR A 67 -27.10 -5.28 4.35
N LEU A 68 -26.62 -5.00 3.14
CA LEU A 68 -27.24 -4.02 2.24
C LEU A 68 -28.68 -4.46 1.84
N ALA A 69 -28.88 -5.74 1.54
CA ALA A 69 -30.19 -6.28 1.22
C ALA A 69 -31.15 -6.24 2.44
N LYS A 70 -30.68 -6.62 3.64
CA LYS A 70 -31.46 -6.55 4.89
C LYS A 70 -31.92 -5.12 5.21
N ASN A 71 -31.12 -4.12 4.86
CA ASN A 71 -31.47 -2.71 5.05
C ASN A 71 -32.24 -2.12 3.85
N ALA A 72 -32.69 -2.95 2.91
CA ALA A 72 -33.44 -2.56 1.72
C ALA A 72 -32.72 -1.51 0.83
N ILE A 73 -31.37 -1.47 0.90
CA ILE A 73 -30.54 -0.61 0.04
C ILE A 73 -30.45 -1.21 -1.37
N ILE A 74 -30.42 -2.55 -1.44
CA ILE A 74 -30.48 -3.34 -2.68
C ILE A 74 -31.55 -4.42 -2.55
N SER A 75 -32.05 -4.94 -3.67
CA SER A 75 -32.98 -6.08 -3.66
C SER A 75 -32.25 -7.40 -3.34
N ILE A 76 -33.00 -8.41 -2.90
CA ILE A 76 -32.46 -9.76 -2.63
C ILE A 76 -31.89 -10.36 -3.93
N ALA A 77 -32.57 -10.20 -5.06
CA ALA A 77 -32.09 -10.68 -6.37
C ALA A 77 -30.78 -10.02 -6.80
N GLU A 78 -30.65 -8.74 -6.53
CA GLU A 78 -29.41 -7.99 -6.79
C GLU A 78 -28.27 -8.45 -5.87
N ALA A 79 -28.56 -8.71 -4.59
CA ALA A 79 -27.56 -9.24 -3.65
C ALA A 79 -27.02 -10.61 -4.12
N GLU A 80 -27.89 -11.52 -4.55
CA GLU A 80 -27.45 -12.82 -5.08
C GLU A 80 -26.60 -12.68 -6.34
N ASN A 81 -26.98 -11.76 -7.24
CA ASN A 81 -26.17 -11.46 -8.42
C ASN A 81 -24.79 -10.91 -8.06
N LEU A 82 -24.72 -9.97 -7.10
CA LEU A 82 -23.45 -9.38 -6.65
C LEU A 82 -22.55 -10.42 -5.97
N LYS A 83 -23.10 -11.32 -5.17
CA LYS A 83 -22.34 -12.41 -4.54
C LYS A 83 -21.79 -13.40 -5.56
N ALA A 84 -22.55 -13.67 -6.63
CA ALA A 84 -22.13 -14.59 -7.70
C ALA A 84 -21.03 -13.99 -8.62
N GLN A 85 -20.77 -12.69 -8.56
CA GLN A 85 -19.74 -12.09 -9.37
C GLN A 85 -18.34 -12.58 -8.94
N GLU A 86 -17.56 -13.01 -9.92
CA GLU A 86 -16.17 -13.38 -9.72
C GLU A 86 -15.32 -12.14 -9.41
N ILE A 87 -14.56 -12.20 -8.31
CA ILE A 87 -13.62 -11.16 -7.93
C ILE A 87 -12.23 -11.53 -8.45
N LYS A 88 -11.74 -10.76 -9.42
CA LYS A 88 -10.40 -10.94 -9.99
C LYS A 88 -9.50 -9.82 -9.53
N LEU A 89 -8.55 -10.15 -8.66
CA LEU A 89 -7.51 -9.21 -8.26
C LEU A 89 -6.55 -8.99 -9.44
N ASN A 90 -6.22 -7.73 -9.67
CA ASN A 90 -5.18 -7.31 -10.59
C ASN A 90 -4.20 -6.44 -9.81
N VAL A 91 -3.49 -7.09 -8.90
CA VAL A 91 -2.53 -6.43 -8.02
C VAL A 91 -1.39 -5.92 -8.89
N LYS A 92 -1.38 -4.63 -9.12
CA LYS A 92 -0.14 -4.02 -9.60
C LYS A 92 0.82 -4.05 -8.43
N GLN A 93 1.78 -4.95 -8.47
CA GLN A 93 2.93 -4.90 -7.58
C GLN A 93 3.64 -3.55 -7.80
N LYS A 94 3.15 -2.54 -7.08
CA LYS A 94 3.64 -1.16 -7.24
C LYS A 94 4.99 -0.95 -6.56
N LEU A 95 5.48 -1.93 -5.79
CA LEU A 95 6.55 -1.70 -4.83
C LEU A 95 7.79 -2.57 -4.99
N GLN A 96 7.87 -3.44 -5.99
CA GLN A 96 9.08 -4.28 -6.15
C GLN A 96 9.61 -4.36 -7.58
N GLN A 97 9.21 -3.47 -8.45
CA GLN A 97 9.85 -3.43 -9.77
C GLN A 97 11.32 -3.02 -9.65
N TYR A 98 11.66 -2.23 -8.62
CA TYR A 98 13.03 -1.77 -8.33
C TYR A 98 13.25 -1.62 -6.82
N PRO A 99 13.40 -2.72 -6.06
CA PRO A 99 13.43 -2.67 -4.59
C PRO A 99 14.60 -1.86 -4.04
N ALA A 100 15.80 -2.01 -4.61
CA ALA A 100 16.98 -1.26 -4.20
C ALA A 100 16.80 0.25 -4.43
N TYR A 101 16.23 0.63 -5.58
CA TYR A 101 15.96 2.03 -5.90
C TYR A 101 14.87 2.63 -5.00
N SER A 102 13.82 1.87 -4.71
CA SER A 102 12.75 2.30 -3.80
C SER A 102 13.27 2.54 -2.39
N THR A 103 14.15 1.68 -1.90
CA THR A 103 14.83 1.86 -0.60
C THR A 103 15.68 3.13 -0.59
N TYR A 104 16.45 3.36 -1.66
CA TYR A 104 17.24 4.58 -1.81
C TYR A 104 16.36 5.84 -1.81
N VAL A 105 15.26 5.85 -2.57
CA VAL A 105 14.33 6.99 -2.63
C VAL A 105 13.72 7.28 -1.25
N LEU A 106 13.37 6.26 -0.47
CA LEU A 106 12.85 6.44 0.89
C LEU A 106 13.91 7.00 1.84
N GLN A 107 15.17 6.60 1.69
CA GLN A 107 16.28 7.17 2.47
C GLN A 107 16.50 8.65 2.13
N GLU A 108 16.51 9.01 0.84
CA GLU A 108 16.61 10.40 0.39
C GLU A 108 15.42 11.24 0.88
N LEU A 109 14.19 10.70 0.79
CA LEU A 109 13.01 11.36 1.34
C LEU A 109 13.16 11.63 2.85
N ARG A 110 13.65 10.63 3.60
CA ARG A 110 13.92 10.77 5.04
C ARG A 110 14.90 11.91 5.32
N SER A 111 16.01 11.97 4.56
CA SER A 111 17.03 13.01 4.69
C SER A 111 16.47 14.39 4.37
N LEU A 112 15.68 14.52 3.30
CA LEU A 112 15.02 15.76 2.92
C LEU A 112 14.04 16.27 3.99
N ILE A 113 13.22 15.38 4.55
CA ILE A 113 12.29 15.75 5.62
C ILE A 113 13.07 16.13 6.88
N ALA A 114 14.11 15.37 7.23
CA ALA A 114 14.95 15.68 8.39
C ALA A 114 15.60 17.09 8.28
N TYR A 115 16.05 17.44 7.10
CA TYR A 115 16.58 18.77 6.82
C TYR A 115 15.53 19.87 6.89
N HIS A 116 14.40 19.72 6.16
CA HIS A 116 13.37 20.73 6.05
C HIS A 116 12.62 20.99 7.36
N GLU A 117 12.37 19.95 8.13
CA GLU A 117 11.66 20.04 9.42
C GLU A 117 12.62 20.28 10.60
N GLY A 118 13.91 20.47 10.34
CA GLY A 118 14.92 20.78 11.35
C GLY A 118 15.28 19.61 12.28
N PHE A 119 14.95 18.37 11.91
CA PHE A 119 15.32 17.19 12.69
C PHE A 119 16.83 16.95 12.72
N GLU A 120 17.57 17.31 11.65
CA GLU A 120 19.04 17.18 11.61
C GLU A 120 19.70 18.02 12.72
N ALA A 121 19.28 19.26 12.87
CA ALA A 121 19.80 20.13 13.93
C ALA A 121 19.48 19.56 15.33
N ARG A 122 18.24 19.10 15.52
CA ARG A 122 17.80 18.48 16.79
C ARG A 122 18.55 17.18 17.12
N LEU A 123 18.89 16.37 16.10
CA LEU A 123 19.70 15.17 16.26
C LEU A 123 21.17 15.50 16.56
N ALA A 124 21.69 16.57 15.99
CA ALA A 124 23.05 17.05 16.26
C ALA A 124 23.18 17.61 17.67
N ASP A 125 22.17 18.34 18.16
CA ASP A 125 22.13 18.95 19.49
C ASP A 125 21.77 17.97 20.61
N ALA A 126 21.28 16.77 20.27
CA ALA A 126 20.89 15.76 21.26
C ALA A 126 22.09 15.22 22.05
N ASN A 127 22.05 15.44 23.36
CA ASN A 127 23.14 15.07 24.27
C ASN A 127 22.98 13.67 24.88
N THR A 128 21.76 13.09 24.83
CA THR A 128 21.45 11.78 25.38
C THR A 128 20.94 10.81 24.29
N VAL A 129 21.01 9.53 24.58
CA VAL A 129 20.46 8.48 23.70
C VAL A 129 18.93 8.58 23.66
N GLU A 130 18.30 8.93 24.79
CA GLU A 130 16.84 9.11 24.88
C GLU A 130 16.37 10.26 23.99
N GLU A 131 17.06 11.40 24.00
CA GLU A 131 16.72 12.54 23.12
C GLU A 131 16.86 12.19 21.65
N ARG A 132 17.90 11.47 21.27
CA ARG A 132 18.09 10.98 19.89
C ARG A 132 16.97 10.04 19.47
N ASN A 133 16.63 9.07 20.33
CA ASN A 133 15.56 8.12 20.05
C ASN A 133 14.21 8.81 19.91
N LEU A 134 13.89 9.76 20.79
CA LEU A 134 12.65 10.51 20.70
C LEU A 134 12.57 11.34 19.40
N THR A 135 13.65 12.02 19.05
CA THR A 135 13.72 12.80 17.80
C THR A 135 13.58 11.91 16.57
N THR A 136 14.20 10.72 16.60
CA THR A 136 14.06 9.72 15.52
C THR A 136 12.61 9.22 15.39
N LEU A 137 11.95 8.90 16.49
CA LEU A 137 10.54 8.49 16.49
C LEU A 137 9.62 9.59 15.95
N GLN A 138 9.89 10.84 16.27
CA GLN A 138 9.12 11.98 15.73
C GLN A 138 9.34 12.13 14.23
N LEU A 139 10.56 11.97 13.74
CA LEU A 139 10.86 11.97 12.29
C LEU A 139 10.12 10.85 11.58
N ASP A 140 10.17 9.63 12.12
CA ASP A 140 9.48 8.47 11.55
C ASP A 140 7.97 8.69 11.48
N ALA A 141 7.36 9.21 12.56
CA ALA A 141 5.95 9.54 12.59
C ALA A 141 5.57 10.61 11.55
N THR A 142 6.43 11.62 11.34
CA THR A 142 6.22 12.67 10.33
C THR A 142 6.25 12.07 8.92
N ILE A 143 7.19 11.14 8.65
CA ILE A 143 7.31 10.46 7.36
C ILE A 143 6.07 9.59 7.12
N ASP A 144 5.66 8.81 8.10
CA ASP A 144 4.48 7.94 8.02
C ASP A 144 3.20 8.76 7.76
N GLU A 145 3.07 9.91 8.42
CA GLU A 145 1.95 10.83 8.18
C GLU A 145 1.94 11.35 6.73
N LEU A 146 3.09 11.77 6.21
CA LEU A 146 3.21 12.24 4.83
C LEU A 146 2.91 11.13 3.82
N LEU A 147 3.45 9.94 4.03
CA LEU A 147 3.19 8.77 3.18
C LEU A 147 1.71 8.39 3.21
N SER A 148 1.06 8.45 4.37
CA SER A 148 -0.37 8.17 4.53
C SER A 148 -1.28 9.15 3.77
N LYS A 149 -0.84 10.40 3.63
CA LYS A 149 -1.54 11.43 2.83
C LYS A 149 -1.44 11.20 1.31
N GLY A 150 -0.63 10.24 0.87
CA GLY A 150 -0.51 9.86 -0.54
C GLY A 150 0.35 10.85 -1.34
N ILE A 151 1.56 11.12 -0.90
CA ILE A 151 2.52 11.95 -1.63
C ILE A 151 2.97 11.29 -2.94
N VAL A 152 3.28 12.10 -3.93
CA VAL A 152 3.87 11.67 -5.20
C VAL A 152 5.35 12.08 -5.19
N ILE A 153 6.24 11.11 -5.32
CA ILE A 153 7.68 11.34 -5.38
C ILE A 153 8.13 11.22 -6.84
N HIS A 154 8.56 12.33 -7.41
CA HIS A 154 9.15 12.34 -8.74
C HIS A 154 10.64 12.00 -8.64
N THR A 155 11.09 11.00 -9.39
CA THR A 155 12.47 10.52 -9.35
C THR A 155 13.10 10.55 -10.74
N ALA A 156 14.43 10.48 -10.80
CA ALA A 156 15.20 10.39 -12.04
C ALA A 156 15.35 8.94 -12.55
N LEU A 157 14.56 7.99 -12.05
CA LEU A 157 14.59 6.60 -12.48
C LEU A 157 14.27 6.47 -13.98
N HIS A 158 15.12 5.79 -14.70
CA HIS A 158 14.89 5.35 -16.08
C HIS A 158 14.61 3.83 -16.07
N PRO A 159 13.34 3.40 -16.15
CA PRO A 159 12.95 1.99 -16.01
C PRO A 159 13.69 1.03 -16.95
N GLU A 160 13.89 1.44 -18.20
CA GLU A 160 14.58 0.60 -19.21
C GLU A 160 16.06 0.40 -18.87
N LYS A 161 16.75 1.44 -18.40
CA LYS A 161 18.16 1.34 -17.99
C LYS A 161 18.29 0.49 -16.74
N GLN A 162 17.41 0.70 -15.74
CA GLN A 162 17.42 -0.08 -14.51
C GLN A 162 17.21 -1.58 -14.79
N ALA A 163 16.25 -1.92 -15.64
CA ALA A 163 16.01 -3.32 -16.01
C ALA A 163 17.22 -3.95 -16.72
N ALA A 164 17.90 -3.19 -17.59
CA ALA A 164 19.11 -3.66 -18.27
C ALA A 164 20.27 -3.87 -17.30
N ASP A 165 20.43 -2.98 -16.31
CA ASP A 165 21.47 -3.08 -15.29
C ASP A 165 21.22 -4.27 -14.35
N GLU A 166 19.96 -4.50 -13.93
CA GLU A 166 19.58 -5.66 -13.12
C GLU A 166 19.81 -6.99 -13.87
N GLU A 167 19.46 -7.05 -15.16
CA GLU A 167 19.72 -8.24 -15.98
C GLU A 167 21.23 -8.51 -16.12
N ALA A 168 22.02 -7.45 -16.36
CA ALA A 168 23.48 -7.57 -16.46
C ALA A 168 24.09 -8.06 -15.13
N MET A 169 23.62 -7.52 -14.00
CA MET A 169 24.09 -7.88 -12.67
C MET A 169 23.73 -9.33 -12.32
N ASN A 170 22.49 -9.76 -12.57
CA ASN A 170 22.06 -11.14 -12.37
C ASN A 170 22.84 -12.12 -13.22
N ARG A 171 23.17 -11.78 -14.47
CA ARG A 171 24.01 -12.61 -15.34
C ARG A 171 25.43 -12.79 -14.79
N ILE A 172 25.99 -11.72 -14.19
CA ILE A 172 27.34 -11.77 -13.59
C ILE A 172 27.33 -12.54 -12.29
N LEU A 173 26.29 -12.38 -11.45
CA LEU A 173 26.19 -12.99 -10.11
C LEU A 173 25.70 -14.44 -10.13
N SER A 174 24.94 -14.83 -11.16
CA SER A 174 24.38 -16.18 -11.29
C SER A 174 25.40 -17.33 -11.09
N PRO A 175 26.64 -17.27 -11.63
CA PRO A 175 27.64 -18.31 -11.39
C PRO A 175 28.03 -18.47 -9.91
N TYR A 176 27.84 -17.44 -9.11
CA TYR A 176 28.19 -17.41 -7.68
C TYR A 176 26.99 -17.77 -6.77
N LYS A 177 25.81 -18.09 -7.34
CA LYS A 177 24.55 -18.30 -6.60
C LYS A 177 24.17 -17.14 -5.69
N ILE A 178 24.51 -15.92 -6.11
CA ILE A 178 24.17 -14.66 -5.43
C ILE A 178 23.07 -13.99 -6.26
N GLU A 179 21.92 -13.71 -5.67
CA GLU A 179 20.87 -12.92 -6.29
C GLU A 179 21.08 -11.43 -5.96
N ALA A 180 20.92 -10.58 -6.97
CA ALA A 180 20.90 -9.12 -6.74
C ALA A 180 19.53 -8.76 -6.11
N SER A 181 19.56 -8.14 -4.94
CA SER A 181 18.38 -7.69 -4.19
C SER A 181 18.14 -6.18 -4.36
#